data_6e067a6a632b596ab4aaee983752a5c1
#
_entry.id   6e067a6a632b596ab4aaee983752a5c1
#
_cell.length_a   1.000
_cell.length_b   1.000
_cell.length_c   1.000
_cell.angle_alpha   90.00
_cell.angle_beta   90.00
_cell.angle_gamma   90.00
#
_symmetry.space_group_name_H-M   'P 1'
#
loop_
_entity.id
_entity.type
_entity.pdbx_description
1 polymer ?
#
loop_
_entity_poly.entity_id
_entity_poly.type
_entity_poly.pdbx_seq_one_letter_code
_entity_poly.pdbx_strand_id
1 'polypeptide(L)'
;MTRIALVNPNTSVATTETMLCIARRTQPDLAVEGLTAPFGPSLITDEAGLVQATAAVSALAERLEGFDGVIVAAFGDPGLEALRARLAVRVTGIAEAGMAEAVLGARRFAVATTTPELVGAIARTARRYGFGEAFLGTFLTPGDPIDLMGDPARLVEALAEACREGVQAGAEAVVIGGGPLAEAARALNGQIGVEIIEPVPAAVRLVLARLIPEVSR
;
A
#
# COMPACT_ATOMS: atom_id res chain seq x y z
N MET A 1 12.13 8.42 -20.84
CA MET A 1 12.27 7.53 -19.66
C MET A 1 11.06 7.78 -18.79
N THR A 2 10.30 6.75 -18.47
CA THR A 2 9.07 6.87 -17.65
C THR A 2 9.41 7.33 -16.23
N ARG A 3 8.76 8.41 -15.77
CA ARG A 3 8.96 9.03 -14.46
C ARG A 3 7.74 8.83 -13.58
N ILE A 4 7.90 8.18 -12.44
CA ILE A 4 6.84 7.92 -11.47
C ILE A 4 7.11 8.71 -10.20
N ALA A 5 6.08 9.41 -9.70
CA ALA A 5 6.11 9.98 -8.35
C ALA A 5 5.58 8.95 -7.35
N LEU A 6 6.34 8.68 -6.30
CA LEU A 6 5.88 7.93 -5.13
C LEU A 6 5.59 8.93 -4.00
N VAL A 7 4.34 9.16 -3.71
CA VAL A 7 3.87 10.09 -2.69
C VAL A 7 3.69 9.37 -1.37
N ASN A 8 4.50 9.71 -0.38
CA ASN A 8 4.32 9.26 1.00
C ASN A 8 3.34 10.21 1.72
N PRO A 9 2.15 9.76 2.10
CA PRO A 9 1.14 10.59 2.76
C PRO A 9 1.45 10.97 4.23
N ASN A 10 2.50 10.42 4.83
CA ASN A 10 2.99 10.84 6.15
C ASN A 10 4.27 11.71 6.03
N THR A 11 4.68 12.34 7.14
CA THR A 11 5.82 13.27 7.16
C THR A 11 7.18 12.62 7.37
N SER A 12 7.26 11.28 7.45
CA SER A 12 8.51 10.55 7.66
C SER A 12 9.32 10.42 6.36
N VAL A 13 10.41 11.15 6.25
CA VAL A 13 11.37 11.04 5.13
C VAL A 13 11.98 9.65 5.07
N ALA A 14 12.30 9.05 6.23
CA ALA A 14 12.85 7.69 6.30
C ALA A 14 11.89 6.66 5.69
N THR A 15 10.57 6.79 5.94
CA THR A 15 9.55 5.95 5.31
C THR A 15 9.51 6.14 3.79
N THR A 16 9.65 7.38 3.31
CA THR A 16 9.71 7.65 1.87
C THR A 16 10.92 6.95 1.23
N GLU A 17 12.09 7.06 1.83
CA GLU A 17 13.31 6.42 1.32
C GLU A 17 13.22 4.89 1.32
N THR A 18 12.65 4.30 2.37
CA THR A 18 12.40 2.84 2.41
C THR A 18 11.50 2.41 1.24
N MET A 19 10.38 3.10 1.02
CA MET A 19 9.45 2.74 -0.06
C MET A 19 10.05 3.00 -1.44
N LEU A 20 10.89 4.03 -1.61
CA LEU A 20 11.65 4.26 -2.84
C LEU A 20 12.63 3.13 -3.12
N CYS A 21 13.34 2.66 -2.11
CA CYS A 21 14.26 1.54 -2.23
C CYS A 21 13.52 0.27 -2.72
N ILE A 22 12.33 0.02 -2.18
CA ILE A 22 11.48 -1.10 -2.59
C ILE A 22 11.01 -0.93 -4.04
N ALA A 23 10.52 0.26 -4.41
CA ALA A 23 10.05 0.54 -5.77
C ALA A 23 11.16 0.36 -6.82
N ARG A 24 12.36 0.87 -6.53
CA ARG A 24 13.55 0.72 -7.39
C ARG A 24 14.02 -0.74 -7.52
N ARG A 25 13.91 -1.53 -6.45
CA ARG A 25 14.20 -2.97 -6.52
C ARG A 25 13.19 -3.73 -7.37
N THR A 26 11.92 -3.30 -7.34
CA THR A 26 10.85 -3.92 -8.14
C THR A 26 11.05 -3.70 -9.63
N GLN A 27 11.49 -2.49 -10.03
CA GLN A 27 11.74 -2.11 -11.40
C GLN A 27 12.98 -1.21 -11.49
N PRO A 28 14.19 -1.79 -11.66
CA PRO A 28 15.46 -1.04 -11.59
C PRO A 28 15.60 0.09 -12.62
N ASP A 29 15.02 -0.08 -13.82
CA ASP A 29 15.11 0.90 -14.90
C ASP A 29 14.05 2.01 -14.81
N LEU A 30 13.22 2.00 -13.76
CA LEU A 30 12.17 3.00 -13.56
C LEU A 30 12.72 4.22 -12.83
N ALA A 31 12.52 5.41 -13.39
CA ALA A 31 12.81 6.65 -12.67
C ALA A 31 11.70 6.91 -11.64
N VAL A 32 11.97 6.59 -10.36
CA VAL A 32 11.03 6.85 -9.26
C VAL A 32 11.57 7.96 -8.39
N GLU A 33 10.74 8.98 -8.18
CA GLU A 33 11.01 10.12 -7.28
C GLU A 33 10.04 10.12 -6.10
N GLY A 34 10.57 10.29 -4.88
CA GLY A 34 9.78 10.31 -3.65
C GLY A 34 9.35 11.72 -3.26
N LEU A 35 8.08 11.88 -2.93
CA LEU A 35 7.54 13.09 -2.33
C LEU A 35 6.97 12.76 -0.96
N THR A 36 7.52 13.40 0.07
CA THR A 36 7.01 13.28 1.45
C THR A 36 5.95 14.34 1.70
N ALA A 37 4.87 13.99 2.40
CA ALA A 37 3.83 14.92 2.79
C ALA A 37 4.41 16.12 3.57
N PRO A 38 4.01 17.37 3.25
CA PRO A 38 4.56 18.55 3.89
C PRO A 38 4.04 18.80 5.31
N PHE A 39 2.94 18.14 5.69
CA PHE A 39 2.31 18.19 7.01
C PHE A 39 1.50 16.93 7.28
N GLY A 40 1.02 16.76 8.51
CA GLY A 40 0.25 15.60 8.93
C GLY A 40 1.03 14.71 9.92
N PRO A 41 0.56 13.49 10.18
CA PRO A 41 1.21 12.59 11.12
C PRO A 41 2.51 12.01 10.56
N SER A 42 3.44 11.65 11.43
CA SER A 42 4.66 10.91 11.05
C SER A 42 4.38 9.42 10.78
N LEU A 43 3.31 8.89 11.33
CA LEU A 43 2.78 7.55 11.10
C LEU A 43 1.25 7.62 11.10
N ILE A 44 0.60 7.02 10.12
CA ILE A 44 -0.86 6.97 10.01
C ILE A 44 -1.34 5.70 10.72
N THR A 45 -1.96 5.85 11.88
CA THR A 45 -2.42 4.73 12.72
C THR A 45 -3.94 4.70 12.87
N ASP A 46 -4.64 5.80 12.55
CA ASP A 46 -6.08 5.98 12.75
C ASP A 46 -6.78 6.72 11.61
N GLU A 47 -8.09 6.83 11.67
CA GLU A 47 -8.90 7.52 10.64
C GLU A 47 -8.65 9.04 10.60
N ALA A 48 -8.36 9.68 11.73
CA ALA A 48 -8.04 11.11 11.76
C ALA A 48 -6.72 11.38 11.00
N GLY A 49 -5.74 10.51 11.18
CA GLY A 49 -4.49 10.53 10.41
C GLY A 49 -4.72 10.33 8.91
N LEU A 50 -5.63 9.45 8.50
CA LEU A 50 -6.01 9.30 7.09
C LEU A 50 -6.64 10.56 6.50
N VAL A 51 -7.47 11.27 7.26
CA VAL A 51 -8.06 12.54 6.83
C VAL A 51 -6.99 13.61 6.64
N GLN A 52 -6.06 13.76 7.60
CA GLN A 52 -4.95 14.70 7.48
C GLN A 52 -4.04 14.34 6.29
N ALA A 53 -3.73 13.07 6.12
CA ALA A 53 -2.95 12.56 5.00
C ALA A 53 -3.62 12.87 3.65
N THR A 54 -4.96 12.78 3.56
CA THR A 54 -5.71 13.15 2.35
C THR A 54 -5.50 14.61 1.97
N ALA A 55 -5.54 15.53 2.95
CA ALA A 55 -5.29 16.94 2.72
C ALA A 55 -3.83 17.20 2.29
N ALA A 56 -2.87 16.52 2.94
CA ALA A 56 -1.46 16.67 2.64
C ALA A 56 -1.10 16.16 1.23
N VAL A 57 -1.65 15.02 0.81
CA VAL A 57 -1.50 14.49 -0.56
C VAL A 57 -2.10 15.44 -1.59
N SER A 58 -3.29 15.98 -1.31
CA SER A 58 -3.94 16.94 -2.21
C SER A 58 -3.13 18.23 -2.40
N ALA A 59 -2.40 18.67 -1.37
CA ALA A 59 -1.53 19.83 -1.43
C ALA A 59 -0.29 19.62 -2.33
N LEU A 60 0.07 18.37 -2.63
CA LEU A 60 1.19 18.06 -3.53
C LEU A 60 0.81 18.04 -5.02
N ALA A 61 -0.47 18.23 -5.38
CA ALA A 61 -0.96 18.02 -6.75
C ALA A 61 -0.16 18.80 -7.81
N GLU A 62 0.18 20.08 -7.57
CA GLU A 62 0.96 20.89 -8.51
C GLU A 62 2.39 20.33 -8.74
N ARG A 63 2.98 19.73 -7.71
CA ARG A 63 4.31 19.11 -7.80
C ARG A 63 4.31 17.77 -8.54
N LEU A 64 3.13 17.21 -8.80
CA LEU A 64 2.94 15.95 -9.51
C LEU A 64 2.74 16.14 -11.01
N GLU A 65 2.61 17.37 -11.46
CA GLU A 65 2.59 17.70 -12.88
C GLU A 65 3.93 17.34 -13.56
N GLY A 66 3.86 16.72 -14.73
CA GLY A 66 5.04 16.30 -15.50
C GLY A 66 5.62 14.93 -15.12
N PHE A 67 5.00 14.21 -14.19
CA PHE A 67 5.22 12.77 -14.06
C PHE A 67 4.30 12.01 -15.01
N ASP A 68 4.71 10.79 -15.40
CA ASP A 68 3.89 9.92 -16.25
C ASP A 68 2.84 9.15 -15.42
N GLY A 69 3.15 8.91 -14.14
CA GLY A 69 2.24 8.26 -13.19
C GLY A 69 2.57 8.59 -11.75
N VAL A 70 1.59 8.36 -10.87
CA VAL A 70 1.69 8.65 -9.45
C VAL A 70 1.28 7.44 -8.63
N ILE A 71 2.04 7.13 -7.58
CA ILE A 71 1.70 6.11 -6.58
C ILE A 71 1.43 6.80 -5.24
N VAL A 72 0.24 6.64 -4.66
CA VAL A 72 -0.07 7.04 -3.28
C VAL A 72 0.33 5.91 -2.34
N ALA A 73 1.35 6.15 -1.52
CA ALA A 73 2.08 5.11 -0.81
C ALA A 73 1.71 5.01 0.69
N ALA A 74 0.41 4.99 1.00
CA ALA A 74 -0.11 4.56 2.31
C ALA A 74 -1.33 3.66 2.13
N PHE A 75 -1.45 2.64 2.98
CA PHE A 75 -2.56 1.68 2.89
C PHE A 75 -3.87 2.33 3.34
N GLY A 76 -4.87 2.31 2.45
CA GLY A 76 -6.10 3.11 2.55
C GLY A 76 -6.17 4.22 1.49
N ASP A 77 -5.07 4.47 0.77
CA ASP A 77 -4.97 5.36 -0.40
C ASP A 77 -5.52 6.77 -0.15
N PRO A 78 -5.05 7.47 0.91
CA PRO A 78 -5.55 8.80 1.23
C PRO A 78 -5.25 9.80 0.11
N GLY A 79 -6.27 10.55 -0.33
CA GLY A 79 -6.14 11.56 -1.37
C GLY A 79 -6.12 11.03 -2.81
N LEU A 80 -6.18 9.70 -3.02
CA LEU A 80 -6.15 9.08 -4.35
C LEU A 80 -7.21 9.68 -5.29
N GLU A 81 -8.46 9.72 -4.86
CA GLU A 81 -9.56 10.23 -5.70
C GLU A 81 -9.42 11.75 -5.97
N ALA A 82 -8.94 12.51 -5.00
CA ALA A 82 -8.67 13.93 -5.19
C ALA A 82 -7.58 14.18 -6.25
N LEU A 83 -6.53 13.37 -6.24
CA LEU A 83 -5.49 13.44 -7.27
C LEU A 83 -6.02 13.00 -8.65
N ARG A 84 -6.81 11.94 -8.72
CA ARG A 84 -7.44 11.48 -9.97
C ARG A 84 -8.35 12.53 -10.60
N ALA A 85 -9.05 13.30 -9.78
CA ALA A 85 -9.91 14.38 -10.26
C ALA A 85 -9.13 15.61 -10.76
N ARG A 86 -7.88 15.81 -10.32
CA ARG A 86 -7.06 17.00 -10.63
C ARG A 86 -5.98 16.75 -11.67
N LEU A 87 -5.46 15.55 -11.76
CA LEU A 87 -4.32 15.20 -12.60
C LEU A 87 -4.76 14.44 -13.84
N ALA A 88 -4.17 14.75 -14.97
CA ALA A 88 -4.36 14.00 -16.21
C ALA A 88 -3.59 12.66 -16.21
N VAL A 89 -2.63 12.49 -15.30
CA VAL A 89 -1.77 11.30 -15.23
C VAL A 89 -2.45 10.16 -14.47
N ARG A 90 -1.95 8.94 -14.66
CA ARG A 90 -2.47 7.75 -13.97
C ARG A 90 -2.07 7.78 -12.49
N VAL A 91 -3.04 7.74 -11.60
CA VAL A 91 -2.82 7.66 -10.14
C VAL A 91 -3.23 6.30 -9.62
N THR A 92 -2.35 5.65 -8.88
CA THR A 92 -2.52 4.31 -8.32
C THR A 92 -2.23 4.36 -6.81
N GLY A 93 -3.08 3.71 -6.01
CA GLY A 93 -2.84 3.56 -4.59
C GLY A 93 -2.23 2.19 -4.26
N ILE A 94 -1.47 2.12 -3.17
CA ILE A 94 -0.86 0.84 -2.76
C ILE A 94 -1.91 -0.15 -2.22
N ALA A 95 -2.99 0.32 -1.59
CA ALA A 95 -4.08 -0.56 -1.15
C ALA A 95 -4.88 -1.07 -2.35
N GLU A 96 -5.23 -0.20 -3.30
CA GLU A 96 -5.86 -0.59 -4.55
C GLU A 96 -5.06 -1.68 -5.26
N ALA A 97 -3.77 -1.44 -5.45
CA ALA A 97 -2.90 -2.34 -6.19
C ALA A 97 -2.72 -3.70 -5.47
N GLY A 98 -2.47 -3.67 -4.17
CA GLY A 98 -2.31 -4.88 -3.38
C GLY A 98 -3.56 -5.76 -3.38
N MET A 99 -4.74 -5.15 -3.22
CA MET A 99 -6.01 -5.87 -3.26
C MET A 99 -6.33 -6.38 -4.67
N ALA A 100 -6.05 -5.60 -5.73
CA ALA A 100 -6.25 -6.01 -7.11
C ALA A 100 -5.37 -7.22 -7.47
N GLU A 101 -4.11 -7.25 -7.00
CA GLU A 101 -3.21 -8.38 -7.20
C GLU A 101 -3.67 -9.61 -6.39
N ALA A 102 -4.15 -9.41 -5.19
CA ALA A 102 -4.62 -10.48 -4.32
C ALA A 102 -5.81 -11.26 -4.90
N VAL A 103 -6.72 -10.61 -5.62
CA VAL A 103 -7.90 -11.25 -6.22
C VAL A 103 -7.64 -11.91 -7.57
N LEU A 104 -6.42 -11.86 -8.10
CA LEU A 104 -6.11 -12.54 -9.37
C LEU A 104 -6.44 -14.03 -9.29
N GLY A 105 -7.10 -14.57 -10.33
CA GLY A 105 -7.57 -15.95 -10.33
C GLY A 105 -8.78 -16.21 -9.41
N ALA A 106 -9.56 -15.17 -9.08
CA ALA A 106 -10.75 -15.22 -8.22
C ALA A 106 -10.44 -15.66 -6.77
N ARG A 107 -9.24 -15.39 -6.27
CA ARG A 107 -8.81 -15.75 -4.90
C ARG A 107 -9.54 -14.91 -3.85
N ARG A 108 -9.78 -15.54 -2.70
CA ARG A 108 -10.15 -14.82 -1.48
C ARG A 108 -8.90 -14.36 -0.74
N PHE A 109 -8.95 -13.18 -0.15
CA PHE A 109 -7.78 -12.61 0.48
C PHE A 109 -8.05 -12.02 1.86
N ALA A 110 -6.99 -11.94 2.65
CA ALA A 110 -6.94 -11.23 3.93
C ALA A 110 -5.97 -10.05 3.85
N VAL A 111 -6.10 -9.12 4.79
CA VAL A 111 -5.10 -8.07 5.03
C VAL A 111 -4.49 -8.30 6.40
N ALA A 112 -3.16 -8.37 6.50
CA ALA A 112 -2.43 -8.41 7.77
C ALA A 112 -1.79 -7.04 8.05
N THR A 113 -2.01 -6.46 9.23
CA THR A 113 -1.52 -5.13 9.60
C THR A 113 -1.29 -4.98 11.10
N THR A 114 -0.53 -3.94 11.47
CA THR A 114 -0.25 -3.57 12.86
C THR A 114 -1.25 -2.55 13.44
N THR A 115 -2.19 -2.00 12.64
CA THR A 115 -2.99 -0.83 13.00
C THR A 115 -4.46 -1.16 13.24
N PRO A 116 -4.89 -1.43 14.49
CA PRO A 116 -6.26 -1.85 14.80
C PRO A 116 -7.31 -0.80 14.46
N GLU A 117 -7.00 0.49 14.61
CA GLU A 117 -7.95 1.57 14.35
C GLU A 117 -8.23 1.79 12.85
N LEU A 118 -7.45 1.14 11.97
CA LEU A 118 -7.67 1.19 10.52
C LEU A 118 -8.48 0.01 9.95
N VAL A 119 -8.86 -0.98 10.75
CA VAL A 119 -9.63 -2.16 10.30
C VAL A 119 -10.90 -1.76 9.54
N GLY A 120 -11.67 -0.81 10.10
CA GLY A 120 -12.88 -0.28 9.47
C GLY A 120 -12.59 0.43 8.13
N ALA A 121 -11.54 1.23 8.08
CA ALA A 121 -11.12 1.93 6.86
C ALA A 121 -10.65 0.96 5.77
N ILE A 122 -9.92 -0.10 6.13
CA ILE A 122 -9.47 -1.16 5.22
C ILE A 122 -10.68 -1.88 4.60
N ALA A 123 -11.66 -2.26 5.42
CA ALA A 123 -12.86 -2.92 4.94
C ALA A 123 -13.71 -2.03 4.00
N ARG A 124 -13.79 -0.73 4.29
CA ARG A 124 -14.44 0.23 3.38
C ARG A 124 -13.67 0.36 2.07
N THR A 125 -12.35 0.37 2.12
CA THR A 125 -11.48 0.44 0.94
C THR A 125 -11.64 -0.79 0.04
N ALA A 126 -11.68 -2.00 0.61
CA ALA A 126 -11.93 -3.22 -0.15
C ALA A 126 -13.30 -3.17 -0.88
N ARG A 127 -14.35 -2.73 -0.20
CA ARG A 127 -15.69 -2.55 -0.81
C ARG A 127 -15.68 -1.49 -1.89
N ARG A 128 -15.04 -0.35 -1.68
CA ARG A 128 -14.95 0.76 -2.65
C ARG A 128 -14.30 0.32 -3.96
N TYR A 129 -13.31 -0.54 -3.89
CA TYR A 129 -12.63 -1.08 -5.08
C TYR A 129 -13.33 -2.31 -5.69
N GLY A 130 -14.48 -2.72 -5.16
CA GLY A 130 -15.25 -3.87 -5.67
C GLY A 130 -14.74 -5.23 -5.20
N PHE A 131 -13.84 -5.27 -4.21
CA PHE A 131 -13.24 -6.51 -3.70
C PHE A 131 -13.90 -7.04 -2.42
N GLY A 132 -15.04 -6.45 -2.01
CA GLY A 132 -15.69 -6.75 -0.73
C GLY A 132 -16.09 -8.21 -0.55
N GLU A 133 -16.50 -8.91 -1.62
CA GLU A 133 -16.86 -10.35 -1.55
C GLU A 133 -15.65 -11.27 -1.40
N ALA A 134 -14.51 -10.89 -1.99
CA ALA A 134 -13.27 -11.65 -1.90
C ALA A 134 -12.50 -11.37 -0.60
N PHE A 135 -12.79 -10.23 0.07
CA PHE A 135 -12.10 -9.80 1.27
C PHE A 135 -12.65 -10.51 2.51
N LEU A 136 -11.83 -11.34 3.16
CA LEU A 136 -12.20 -12.12 4.35
C LEU A 136 -12.11 -11.32 5.66
N GLY A 137 -11.28 -10.29 5.70
CA GLY A 137 -11.08 -9.48 6.89
C GLY A 137 -9.66 -8.97 7.05
N THR A 138 -9.49 -8.17 8.10
CA THR A 138 -8.17 -7.68 8.54
C THR A 138 -7.74 -8.44 9.77
N PHE A 139 -6.54 -8.98 9.76
CA PHE A 139 -5.90 -9.73 10.84
C PHE A 139 -4.78 -8.87 11.43
N LEU A 140 -4.79 -8.74 12.75
CA LEU A 140 -3.92 -7.81 13.46
C LEU A 140 -2.73 -8.54 14.06
N THR A 141 -1.58 -7.89 14.01
CA THR A 141 -0.41 -8.34 14.78
C THR A 141 -0.69 -8.22 16.27
N PRO A 142 -0.21 -9.15 17.10
CA PRO A 142 -0.16 -8.93 18.54
C PRO A 142 0.86 -7.83 18.89
N GLY A 143 0.53 -6.99 19.86
CA GLY A 143 1.41 -5.95 20.39
C GLY A 143 1.13 -4.54 19.88
N ASP A 144 1.85 -3.57 20.45
CA ASP A 144 1.71 -2.15 20.07
C ASP A 144 2.38 -1.87 18.73
N PRO A 145 1.73 -1.14 17.80
CA PRO A 145 2.29 -0.82 16.50
C PRO A 145 3.62 -0.06 16.53
N ILE A 146 3.79 0.86 17.47
CA ILE A 146 5.01 1.69 17.58
C ILE A 146 6.18 0.84 18.06
N ASP A 147 5.95 -0.02 19.06
CA ASP A 147 6.95 -0.93 19.60
C ASP A 147 7.42 -1.93 18.52
N LEU A 148 6.46 -2.48 17.76
CA LEU A 148 6.77 -3.41 16.67
C LEU A 148 7.61 -2.76 15.56
N MET A 149 7.34 -1.51 15.21
CA MET A 149 8.15 -0.77 14.23
C MET A 149 9.59 -0.52 14.68
N GLY A 150 9.84 -0.56 15.98
CA GLY A 150 11.18 -0.44 16.57
C GLY A 150 12.00 -1.74 16.57
N ASP A 151 11.37 -2.91 16.33
CA ASP A 151 12.02 -4.23 16.37
C ASP A 151 11.64 -5.06 15.11
N PRO A 152 12.51 -5.04 14.08
CA PRO A 152 12.24 -5.73 12.83
C PRO A 152 12.01 -7.25 12.95
N ALA A 153 12.72 -7.92 13.86
CA ALA A 153 12.58 -9.37 14.03
C ALA A 153 11.20 -9.70 14.65
N ARG A 154 10.84 -8.98 15.70
CA ARG A 154 9.54 -9.14 16.36
C ARG A 154 8.38 -8.75 15.44
N LEU A 155 8.58 -7.73 14.58
CA LEU A 155 7.59 -7.36 13.57
C LEU A 155 7.32 -8.49 12.57
N VAL A 156 8.37 -9.16 12.08
CA VAL A 156 8.23 -10.31 11.16
C VAL A 156 7.45 -11.45 11.82
N GLU A 157 7.77 -11.80 13.07
CA GLU A 157 7.08 -12.85 13.82
C GLU A 157 5.59 -12.51 14.03
N ALA A 158 5.29 -11.28 14.45
CA ALA A 158 3.94 -10.82 14.69
C ALA A 158 3.11 -10.78 13.39
N LEU A 159 3.69 -10.32 12.27
CA LEU A 159 3.04 -10.36 10.97
C LEU A 159 2.82 -11.80 10.48
N ALA A 160 3.77 -12.71 10.75
CA ALA A 160 3.59 -14.13 10.41
C ALA A 160 2.37 -14.73 11.11
N GLU A 161 2.14 -14.36 12.38
CA GLU A 161 0.97 -14.81 13.15
C GLU A 161 -0.33 -14.29 12.51
N ALA A 162 -0.44 -13.00 12.27
CA ALA A 162 -1.60 -12.40 11.60
C ALA A 162 -1.85 -12.99 10.19
N CYS A 163 -0.80 -13.28 9.42
CA CYS A 163 -0.93 -13.95 8.13
C CYS A 163 -1.49 -15.36 8.27
N ARG A 164 -0.99 -16.17 9.25
CA ARG A 164 -1.49 -17.53 9.49
C ARG A 164 -2.96 -17.53 9.91
N GLU A 165 -3.39 -16.57 10.73
CA GLU A 165 -4.81 -16.42 11.08
C GLU A 165 -5.67 -16.14 9.83
N GLY A 166 -5.22 -15.27 8.93
CA GLY A 166 -5.88 -15.02 7.66
C GLY A 166 -5.99 -16.28 6.79
N VAL A 167 -4.93 -17.08 6.73
CA VAL A 167 -4.94 -18.38 6.02
C VAL A 167 -5.91 -19.37 6.67
N GLN A 168 -5.94 -19.46 7.99
CA GLN A 168 -6.90 -20.30 8.72
C GLN A 168 -8.36 -19.87 8.47
N ALA A 169 -8.61 -18.57 8.24
CA ALA A 169 -9.91 -18.06 7.82
C ALA A 169 -10.23 -18.33 6.34
N GLY A 170 -9.33 -18.95 5.60
CA GLY A 170 -9.52 -19.39 4.22
C GLY A 170 -8.97 -18.40 3.18
N ALA A 171 -8.02 -17.55 3.54
CA ALA A 171 -7.34 -16.69 2.57
C ALA A 171 -6.38 -17.52 1.69
N GLU A 172 -6.42 -17.23 0.39
CA GLU A 172 -5.57 -17.80 -0.64
C GLU A 172 -4.45 -16.84 -1.06
N ALA A 173 -4.54 -15.59 -0.57
CA ALA A 173 -3.51 -14.57 -0.62
C ALA A 173 -3.62 -13.65 0.61
N VAL A 174 -2.50 -13.09 1.08
CA VAL A 174 -2.51 -12.11 2.17
C VAL A 174 -1.79 -10.84 1.73
N VAL A 175 -2.47 -9.70 1.82
CA VAL A 175 -1.90 -8.38 1.57
C VAL A 175 -1.33 -7.83 2.87
N ILE A 176 -0.10 -7.34 2.85
CA ILE A 176 0.45 -6.64 4.01
C ILE A 176 -0.02 -5.18 4.02
N GLY A 177 -0.81 -4.83 5.02
CA GLY A 177 -1.51 -3.55 5.13
C GLY A 177 -0.63 -2.41 5.64
N GLY A 178 0.45 -2.06 4.94
CA GLY A 178 1.29 -0.91 5.29
C GLY A 178 2.54 -0.79 4.43
N GLY A 179 2.82 0.40 3.92
CA GLY A 179 4.03 0.67 3.14
C GLY A 179 5.32 0.39 3.94
N PRO A 180 5.44 0.85 5.19
CA PRO A 180 6.62 0.58 6.03
C PRO A 180 6.84 -0.90 6.37
N LEU A 181 5.81 -1.75 6.27
CA LEU A 181 5.87 -3.17 6.58
C LEU A 181 6.46 -4.05 5.46
N ALA A 182 6.80 -3.46 4.33
CA ALA A 182 7.17 -4.20 3.11
C ALA A 182 8.45 -5.05 3.28
N GLU A 183 9.41 -4.66 4.10
CA GLU A 183 10.59 -5.49 4.36
C GLU A 183 10.21 -6.75 5.15
N ALA A 184 9.32 -6.61 6.15
CA ALA A 184 8.80 -7.75 6.89
C ALA A 184 7.94 -8.66 5.97
N ALA A 185 7.11 -8.08 5.08
CA ALA A 185 6.36 -8.82 4.08
C ALA A 185 7.27 -9.70 3.21
N ARG A 186 8.38 -9.14 2.76
CA ARG A 186 9.38 -9.87 1.96
C ARG A 186 10.01 -11.04 2.71
N ALA A 187 10.30 -10.85 3.99
CA ALA A 187 10.83 -11.93 4.84
C ALA A 187 9.85 -13.10 4.99
N LEU A 188 8.55 -12.83 4.91
CA LEU A 188 7.50 -13.85 5.02
C LEU A 188 7.23 -14.63 3.73
N ASN A 189 7.75 -14.16 2.60
CA ASN A 189 7.48 -14.78 1.31
C ASN A 189 7.99 -16.23 1.29
N GLY A 190 7.11 -17.16 0.90
CA GLY A 190 7.38 -18.60 0.93
C GLY A 190 7.27 -19.27 2.30
N GLN A 191 7.00 -18.54 3.40
CA GLN A 191 6.91 -19.09 4.75
C GLN A 191 5.46 -19.35 5.23
N ILE A 192 4.46 -18.78 4.57
CA ILE A 192 3.06 -18.75 5.03
C ILE A 192 2.17 -19.78 4.30
N GLY A 193 2.65 -20.37 3.19
CA GLY A 193 1.89 -21.37 2.41
C GLY A 193 0.92 -20.75 1.38
N VAL A 194 0.73 -19.42 1.40
CA VAL A 194 0.01 -18.65 0.38
C VAL A 194 0.86 -17.47 -0.08
N GLU A 195 0.46 -16.83 -1.17
CA GLU A 195 1.16 -15.64 -1.67
C GLU A 195 1.00 -14.46 -0.71
N ILE A 196 2.12 -13.86 -0.35
CA ILE A 196 2.18 -12.59 0.41
C ILE A 196 2.33 -11.45 -0.57
N ILE A 197 1.35 -10.57 -0.62
CA ILE A 197 1.31 -9.42 -1.52
C ILE A 197 1.96 -8.22 -0.83
N GLU A 198 3.04 -7.73 -1.44
CA GLU A 198 3.71 -6.49 -1.03
C GLU A 198 3.06 -5.30 -1.77
N PRO A 199 2.41 -4.34 -1.05
CA PRO A 199 1.59 -3.30 -1.71
C PRO A 199 2.39 -2.34 -2.60
N VAL A 200 3.62 -1.98 -2.23
CA VAL A 200 4.46 -1.06 -3.02
C VAL A 200 4.91 -1.71 -4.34
N PRO A 201 5.44 -2.94 -4.37
CA PRO A 201 5.68 -3.67 -5.60
C PRO A 201 4.42 -3.83 -6.47
N ALA A 202 3.28 -4.17 -5.88
CA ALA A 202 2.00 -4.27 -6.59
C ALA A 202 1.62 -2.95 -7.27
N ALA A 203 1.80 -1.82 -6.57
CA ALA A 203 1.50 -0.50 -7.12
C ALA A 203 2.46 -0.10 -8.27
N VAL A 204 3.73 -0.47 -8.19
CA VAL A 204 4.69 -0.28 -9.29
C VAL A 204 4.23 -1.06 -10.53
N ARG A 205 3.86 -2.32 -10.38
CA ARG A 205 3.33 -3.13 -11.50
C ARG A 205 2.05 -2.54 -12.08
N LEU A 206 1.11 -2.16 -11.21
CA LEU A 206 -0.18 -1.64 -11.64
C LEU A 206 -0.07 -0.27 -12.34
N VAL A 207 0.74 0.66 -11.83
CA VAL A 207 0.91 1.97 -12.49
C VAL A 207 1.55 1.80 -13.85
N LEU A 208 2.55 0.94 -14.01
CA LEU A 208 3.18 0.65 -15.30
C LEU A 208 2.20 0.00 -16.29
N ALA A 209 1.39 -0.94 -15.85
CA ALA A 209 0.35 -1.55 -16.68
C ALA A 209 -0.66 -0.50 -17.21
N ARG A 210 -1.00 0.49 -16.38
CA ARG A 210 -1.92 1.60 -16.74
C ARG A 210 -1.30 2.61 -17.70
N LEU A 211 0.02 2.64 -17.86
CA LEU A 211 0.71 3.52 -18.80
C LEU A 211 0.80 2.91 -20.21
N ILE A 212 0.61 1.61 -20.35
CA ILE A 212 0.54 0.96 -21.64
C ILE A 212 -0.79 1.38 -22.29
N PRO A 213 -0.76 2.02 -23.49
CA PRO A 213 -2.00 2.36 -24.17
C PRO A 213 -2.82 1.09 -24.44
N GLU A 214 -4.13 1.13 -24.16
CA GLU A 214 -5.02 0.09 -24.62
C GLU A 214 -4.93 0.04 -26.16
N VAL A 215 -4.41 -1.05 -26.70
CA VAL A 215 -4.46 -1.29 -28.14
C VAL A 215 -5.94 -1.48 -28.46
N SER A 216 -6.55 -0.43 -29.03
CA SER A 216 -7.94 -0.48 -29.51
C SER A 216 -8.09 -1.70 -30.43
N ARG A 217 -8.84 -2.67 -29.98
CA ARG A 217 -9.27 -3.82 -30.78
C ARG A 217 -10.46 -3.44 -31.63
#